data_94862532feae47a27c9acf5fd1f9d896
#
_entry.id   94862532feae47a27c9acf5fd1f9d896
#
_cell.length_a   1.000
_cell.length_b   1.000
_cell.length_c   1.000
_cell.angle_alpha   90.00
_cell.angle_beta   90.00
_cell.angle_gamma   90.00
#
_symmetry.space_group_name_H-M   'P 1'
#
loop_
_entity.id
_entity.type
_entity.pdbx_description
1 polymer ?
#
loop_
_entity_poly.entity_id
_entity_poly.type
_entity_poly.pdbx_seq_one_letter_code
_entity_poly.pdbx_strand_id
1 'polypeptide(L)'
;MLMSSKAQKALIIATPELISVRDADMTVSKLEGLHFDEIYLIINKISVEMVKSGEMMSIDDIINIVAVPLIGAIPDEKSVIHSNNIGKPVVLKTRSRAGMAYANIAKRLTGVKVPILEDEKKRFFRFGRK
;
A
#
# COMPACT_ATOMS: atom_id res chain seq x y z
N MET A 1 23.28 -2.23 -7.38
CA MET A 1 23.35 -2.23 -5.93
C MET A 1 23.37 -3.64 -5.39
N LEU A 2 24.44 -3.96 -4.67
CA LEU A 2 24.73 -5.34 -4.24
C LEU A 2 23.80 -5.88 -3.16
N MET A 3 23.10 -5.01 -2.44
CA MET A 3 22.19 -5.45 -1.36
C MET A 3 20.92 -6.12 -1.86
N SER A 4 20.46 -5.78 -3.05
CA SER A 4 19.24 -6.37 -3.63
C SER A 4 19.46 -7.77 -4.19
N SER A 5 20.70 -8.20 -4.42
CA SER A 5 21.01 -9.49 -5.03
C SER A 5 20.63 -10.71 -4.19
N LYS A 6 20.39 -10.54 -2.89
CA LYS A 6 19.97 -11.60 -1.95
C LYS A 6 18.49 -11.55 -1.59
N ALA A 7 17.75 -10.51 -1.98
CA ALA A 7 16.34 -10.41 -1.73
C ALA A 7 15.55 -11.27 -2.71
N GLN A 8 14.54 -11.98 -2.21
CA GLN A 8 13.64 -12.81 -3.01
C GLN A 8 12.38 -12.05 -3.41
N LYS A 9 11.93 -11.14 -2.57
CA LYS A 9 10.72 -10.35 -2.77
C LYS A 9 11.03 -8.87 -2.75
N ALA A 10 10.34 -8.12 -3.60
CA ALA A 10 10.41 -6.67 -3.61
C ALA A 10 9.04 -6.07 -3.28
N LEU A 11 9.03 -5.06 -2.42
CA LEU A 11 7.85 -4.28 -2.09
C LEU A 11 8.03 -2.88 -2.65
N ILE A 12 7.16 -2.51 -3.58
CA ILE A 12 7.11 -1.17 -4.16
C ILE A 12 6.06 -0.36 -3.41
N ILE A 13 6.43 0.79 -2.91
CA ILE A 13 5.52 1.68 -2.19
C ILE A 13 5.27 2.92 -3.03
N ALA A 14 4.00 3.19 -3.32
CA ALA A 14 3.56 4.38 -4.03
C ALA A 14 2.48 5.11 -3.24
N THR A 15 2.43 6.42 -3.38
CA THR A 15 1.29 7.24 -2.97
C THR A 15 0.33 7.43 -4.15
N PRO A 16 -0.96 7.73 -3.92
CA PRO A 16 -1.94 7.84 -5.00
C PRO A 16 -1.86 9.16 -5.77
N GLU A 17 -0.65 9.49 -6.21
CA GLU A 17 -0.32 10.65 -7.01
C GLU A 17 0.37 10.22 -8.30
N LEU A 18 0.08 10.87 -9.40
CA LEU A 18 0.53 10.46 -10.73
C LEU A 18 2.07 10.30 -10.81
N ILE A 19 2.81 11.24 -10.23
CA ILE A 19 4.28 11.20 -10.25
C ILE A 19 4.80 9.97 -9.49
N SER A 20 4.26 9.72 -8.30
CA SER A 20 4.63 8.56 -7.48
C SER A 20 4.31 7.24 -8.18
N VAL A 21 3.14 7.15 -8.81
CA VAL A 21 2.71 5.95 -9.54
C VAL A 21 3.58 5.70 -10.78
N ARG A 22 3.96 6.74 -11.51
CA ARG A 22 4.90 6.61 -12.63
C ARG A 22 6.28 6.17 -12.19
N ASP A 23 6.78 6.70 -11.08
CA ASP A 23 8.06 6.29 -10.51
C ASP A 23 8.02 4.81 -10.07
N ALA A 24 6.90 4.38 -9.49
CA ALA A 24 6.69 2.99 -9.14
C ALA A 24 6.72 2.07 -10.37
N ASP A 25 6.02 2.45 -11.44
CA ASP A 25 6.01 1.69 -12.69
C ASP A 25 7.41 1.57 -13.31
N MET A 26 8.17 2.66 -13.34
CA MET A 26 9.56 2.64 -13.80
C MET A 26 10.44 1.76 -12.92
N THR A 27 10.23 1.78 -11.60
CA THR A 27 10.97 0.93 -10.66
C THR A 27 10.68 -0.54 -10.88
N VAL A 28 9.42 -0.90 -11.08
CA VAL A 28 9.02 -2.27 -11.42
C VAL A 28 9.75 -2.75 -12.69
N SER A 29 9.77 -1.94 -13.73
CA SER A 29 10.47 -2.28 -14.98
C SER A 29 11.95 -2.57 -14.76
N LYS A 30 12.61 -1.84 -13.89
CA LYS A 30 14.01 -2.08 -13.52
C LYS A 30 14.17 -3.37 -12.71
N LEU A 31 13.28 -3.62 -11.76
CA LEU A 31 13.33 -4.81 -10.90
C LEU A 31 13.04 -6.10 -11.66
N GLU A 32 12.20 -6.07 -12.68
CA GLU A 32 11.92 -7.23 -13.53
C GLU A 32 13.18 -7.79 -14.18
N GLY A 33 14.17 -6.94 -14.45
CA GLY A 33 15.48 -7.36 -14.93
C GLY A 33 16.42 -7.96 -13.88
N LEU A 34 16.08 -7.92 -12.60
CA LEU A 34 16.95 -8.31 -11.49
C LEU A 34 16.58 -9.67 -10.83
N HIS A 35 15.71 -10.45 -11.46
CA HIS A 35 15.36 -11.81 -11.02
C HIS A 35 14.79 -11.91 -9.60
N PHE A 36 13.85 -11.03 -9.26
CA PHE A 36 13.03 -11.21 -8.06
C PHE A 36 11.98 -12.29 -8.30
N ASP A 37 11.76 -13.13 -7.30
CA ASP A 37 10.72 -14.16 -7.35
C ASP A 37 9.32 -13.53 -7.33
N GLU A 38 9.15 -12.49 -6.53
CA GLU A 38 7.88 -11.79 -6.38
C GLU A 38 8.09 -10.28 -6.22
N ILE A 39 7.25 -9.50 -6.90
CA ILE A 39 7.18 -8.04 -6.76
C ILE A 39 5.76 -7.67 -6.38
N TYR A 40 5.59 -6.91 -5.30
CA TYR A 40 4.28 -6.47 -4.81
C TYR A 40 4.20 -4.96 -4.70
N LEU A 41 2.99 -4.43 -4.84
CA LEU A 41 2.66 -3.01 -4.67
C LEU A 41 1.97 -2.77 -3.32
N ILE A 42 2.41 -1.74 -2.62
CA ILE A 42 1.72 -1.15 -1.47
C ILE A 42 1.35 0.28 -1.85
N ILE A 43 0.08 0.64 -1.71
CA ILE A 43 -0.38 2.01 -1.90
C ILE A 43 -0.53 2.65 -0.52
N ASN A 44 0.23 3.72 -0.28
CA ASN A 44 0.27 4.41 1.00
C ASN A 44 -0.48 5.74 0.96
N LYS A 45 -0.93 6.22 2.10
CA LYS A 45 -1.56 7.53 2.29
C LYS A 45 -2.82 7.76 1.43
N ILE A 46 -3.69 6.77 1.37
CA ILE A 46 -4.95 6.90 0.65
C ILE A 46 -5.95 7.70 1.47
N SER A 47 -6.47 8.78 0.90
CA SER A 47 -7.59 9.53 1.43
C SER A 47 -8.85 9.21 0.65
N VAL A 48 -9.84 8.63 1.32
CA VAL A 48 -11.13 8.29 0.71
C VAL A 48 -11.83 9.53 0.14
N GLU A 49 -11.76 10.64 0.88
CA GLU A 49 -12.38 11.90 0.46
C GLU A 49 -11.75 12.43 -0.82
N MET A 50 -10.42 12.41 -0.91
CA MET A 50 -9.70 12.89 -2.09
C MET A 50 -9.89 11.97 -3.31
N VAL A 51 -10.02 10.67 -3.08
CA VAL A 51 -10.36 9.72 -4.17
C VAL A 51 -11.75 10.02 -4.71
N LYS A 52 -12.72 10.25 -3.83
CA LYS A 52 -14.09 10.57 -4.23
C LYS A 52 -14.23 11.90 -4.95
N SER A 53 -13.45 12.91 -4.56
CA SER A 53 -13.45 14.21 -5.20
C SER A 53 -12.67 14.24 -6.53
N GLY A 54 -11.96 13.15 -6.86
CA GLY A 54 -11.12 13.10 -8.05
C GLY A 54 -9.75 13.75 -7.91
N GLU A 55 -9.40 14.20 -6.71
CA GLU A 55 -8.10 14.82 -6.44
C GLU A 55 -6.97 13.81 -6.27
N MET A 56 -7.33 12.56 -5.99
CA MET A 56 -6.41 11.46 -5.75
C MET A 56 -6.78 10.27 -6.63
N MET A 57 -5.80 9.57 -7.14
CA MET A 57 -6.02 8.38 -7.97
C MET A 57 -6.68 7.26 -7.16
N SER A 58 -7.59 6.53 -7.78
CA SER A 58 -8.18 5.33 -7.18
C SER A 58 -7.19 4.16 -7.18
N ILE A 59 -7.45 3.17 -6.33
CA ILE A 59 -6.68 1.93 -6.30
C ILE A 59 -6.72 1.24 -7.67
N ASP A 60 -7.89 1.18 -8.31
CA ASP A 60 -8.05 0.55 -9.62
C ASP A 60 -7.23 1.26 -10.71
N ASP A 61 -7.19 2.59 -10.71
CA ASP A 61 -6.38 3.37 -11.63
C ASP A 61 -4.88 3.07 -11.45
N ILE A 62 -4.43 2.97 -10.23
CA ILE A 62 -3.03 2.68 -9.90
C ILE A 62 -2.65 1.27 -10.33
N ILE A 63 -3.48 0.28 -10.05
CA ILE A 63 -3.25 -1.12 -10.44
C ILE A 63 -3.18 -1.26 -11.96
N ASN A 64 -3.97 -0.48 -12.70
CA ASN A 64 -3.93 -0.50 -14.17
C ASN A 64 -2.62 0.06 -14.73
N ILE A 65 -1.95 0.94 -14.02
CA ILE A 65 -0.66 1.50 -14.44
C ILE A 65 0.50 0.61 -13.98
N VAL A 66 0.51 0.26 -12.69
CA VAL A 66 1.57 -0.57 -12.09
C VAL A 66 1.09 -2.02 -12.07
N ALA A 67 1.47 -2.77 -13.09
CA ALA A 67 0.95 -4.12 -13.36
C ALA A 67 1.64 -5.20 -12.50
N VAL A 68 1.67 -5.01 -11.18
CA VAL A 68 2.11 -6.01 -10.22
C VAL A 68 1.03 -6.20 -9.15
N PRO A 69 0.99 -7.36 -8.47
CA PRO A 69 -0.02 -7.62 -7.45
C PRO A 69 0.01 -6.60 -6.32
N LEU A 70 -1.16 -6.11 -5.93
CA LEU A 70 -1.33 -5.28 -4.74
C LEU A 70 -1.30 -6.17 -3.49
N ILE A 71 -0.46 -5.84 -2.52
CA ILE A 71 -0.40 -6.55 -1.24
C ILE A 71 -1.03 -5.76 -0.10
N GLY A 72 -1.26 -4.49 -0.27
CA GLY A 72 -2.00 -3.68 0.70
C GLY A 72 -2.18 -2.23 0.31
N ALA A 73 -3.16 -1.62 0.96
CA ALA A 73 -3.49 -0.22 0.83
C ALA A 73 -3.61 0.39 2.23
N ILE A 74 -2.87 1.45 2.49
CA ILE A 74 -2.77 2.05 3.81
C ILE A 74 -3.48 3.40 3.78
N PRO A 75 -4.52 3.60 4.61
CA PRO A 75 -5.21 4.88 4.68
C PRO A 75 -4.34 5.97 5.30
N ASP A 76 -4.54 7.20 4.87
CA ASP A 76 -3.94 8.37 5.49
C ASP A 76 -4.63 8.64 6.83
N GLU A 77 -3.90 8.49 7.91
CA GLU A 77 -4.40 8.70 9.28
C GLU A 77 -3.45 9.57 10.09
N LYS A 78 -4.00 10.50 10.83
CA LYS A 78 -3.24 11.32 11.78
C LYS A 78 -2.54 10.50 12.87
N SER A 79 -3.09 9.34 13.21
CA SER A 79 -2.50 8.42 14.19
C SER A 79 -1.12 7.91 13.79
N VAL A 80 -0.82 7.84 12.49
CA VAL A 80 0.51 7.45 12.00
C VAL A 80 1.56 8.50 12.38
N ILE A 81 1.25 9.76 12.13
CA ILE A 81 2.15 10.87 12.48
C ILE A 81 2.39 10.91 14.00
N HIS A 82 1.32 10.80 14.78
CA HIS A 82 1.42 10.76 16.23
C HIS A 82 2.29 9.59 16.72
N SER A 83 2.04 8.39 16.19
CA SER A 83 2.82 7.20 16.55
C SER A 83 4.31 7.36 16.22
N ASN A 84 4.62 7.92 15.06
CA ASN A 84 6.00 8.19 14.66
C ASN A 84 6.67 9.17 15.61
N ASN A 85 5.96 10.23 16.02
CA ASN A 85 6.51 11.25 16.91
C ASN A 85 6.78 10.73 18.33
N ILE A 86 6.00 9.78 18.83
CA ILE A 86 6.22 9.16 20.15
C ILE A 86 7.07 7.89 20.09
N GLY A 87 7.54 7.50 18.91
CA GLY A 87 8.38 6.31 18.73
C GLY A 87 7.68 4.98 18.95
N LYS A 88 6.34 4.94 18.83
CA LYS A 88 5.55 3.69 18.93
C LYS A 88 4.92 3.33 17.60
N PRO A 89 5.20 2.15 17.04
CA PRO A 89 4.62 1.74 15.76
C PRO A 89 3.10 1.74 15.79
N VAL A 90 2.49 2.29 14.73
CA VAL A 90 1.01 2.38 14.62
C VAL A 90 0.33 1.01 14.62
N VAL A 91 1.04 -0.03 14.19
CA VAL A 91 0.54 -1.41 14.18
C VAL A 91 0.15 -1.92 15.58
N LEU A 92 0.72 -1.33 16.63
CA LEU A 92 0.36 -1.65 18.01
C LEU A 92 -0.95 -1.03 18.47
N LYS A 93 -1.52 -0.10 17.70
CA LYS A 93 -2.81 0.51 17.99
C LYS A 93 -3.94 -0.30 17.35
N THR A 94 -4.67 -1.04 18.15
CA THR A 94 -5.72 -1.98 17.70
C THR A 94 -6.88 -1.32 16.96
N ARG A 95 -7.13 -0.03 17.15
CA ARG A 95 -8.20 0.72 16.49
C ARG A 95 -7.76 1.53 15.28
N SER A 96 -6.47 1.59 15.00
CA SER A 96 -5.96 2.30 13.82
C SER A 96 -6.22 1.49 12.57
N ARG A 97 -6.84 2.10 11.57
CA ARG A 97 -7.04 1.49 10.24
C ARG A 97 -5.71 1.31 9.52
N ALA A 98 -4.82 2.27 9.64
CA ALA A 98 -3.46 2.16 9.11
C ALA A 98 -2.72 1.00 9.81
N GLY A 99 -2.81 0.89 11.14
CA GLY A 99 -2.23 -0.22 11.88
C GLY A 99 -2.76 -1.59 11.44
N MET A 100 -4.06 -1.70 11.20
CA MET A 100 -4.67 -2.92 10.67
C MET A 100 -4.20 -3.23 9.24
N ALA A 101 -4.05 -2.21 8.39
CA ALA A 101 -3.54 -2.38 7.04
C ALA A 101 -2.11 -2.93 7.04
N TYR A 102 -1.23 -2.39 7.88
CA TYR A 102 0.13 -2.92 8.06
C TYR A 102 0.13 -4.37 8.55
N ALA A 103 -0.70 -4.69 9.54
CA ALA A 103 -0.83 -6.06 10.05
C ALA A 103 -1.30 -7.03 8.95
N ASN A 104 -2.25 -6.61 8.13
CA ASN A 104 -2.75 -7.42 7.01
C ASN A 104 -1.68 -7.63 5.93
N ILE A 105 -0.87 -6.62 5.63
CA ILE A 105 0.27 -6.76 4.73
C ILE A 105 1.25 -7.82 5.26
N ALA A 106 1.59 -7.74 6.53
CA ALA A 106 2.48 -8.73 7.17
C ALA A 106 1.91 -10.14 7.09
N LYS A 107 0.61 -10.33 7.33
CA LYS A 107 -0.06 -11.63 7.18
C LYS A 107 0.04 -12.16 5.75
N ARG A 108 -0.24 -11.32 4.75
CA ARG A 108 -0.16 -11.71 3.34
C ARG A 108 1.26 -12.10 2.93
N LEU A 109 2.26 -11.40 3.43
CA LEU A 109 3.68 -11.72 3.18
C LEU A 109 4.09 -13.07 3.75
N THR A 110 3.45 -13.51 4.83
CA THR A 110 3.70 -14.81 5.46
C THR A 110 2.79 -15.93 4.95
N GLY A 111 2.01 -15.69 3.90
CA GLY A 111 1.17 -16.67 3.24
C GLY A 111 -0.26 -16.78 3.79
N VAL A 112 -0.65 -15.97 4.76
CA VAL A 112 -2.03 -15.92 5.25
C VAL A 112 -2.92 -15.20 4.24
N LYS A 113 -3.98 -15.84 3.80
CA LYS A 113 -4.94 -15.25 2.85
C LYS A 113 -5.85 -14.25 3.56
N VAL A 114 -5.62 -12.98 3.30
CA VAL A 114 -6.50 -11.87 3.72
C VAL A 114 -6.96 -11.15 2.46
N PRO A 115 -8.28 -11.09 2.16
CA PRO A 115 -8.78 -10.41 0.98
C PRO A 115 -8.38 -8.94 0.98
N ILE A 116 -7.77 -8.46 -0.11
CA ILE A 116 -7.28 -7.08 -0.22
C ILE A 116 -8.36 -6.15 -0.74
N LEU A 117 -8.89 -6.47 -1.90
CA LEU A 117 -9.74 -5.55 -2.65
C LEU A 117 -11.15 -5.42 -2.06
N GLU A 118 -11.68 -6.48 -1.48
CA GLU A 118 -13.02 -6.44 -0.91
C GLU A 118 -13.06 -5.79 0.47
N ASP A 119 -12.17 -6.18 1.37
CA ASP A 119 -12.16 -5.65 2.73
C ASP A 119 -11.71 -4.19 2.78
N GLU A 120 -10.69 -3.84 2.05
CA GLU A 120 -10.18 -2.47 2.02
C GLU A 120 -11.13 -1.55 1.27
N LYS A 121 -11.73 -1.99 0.16
CA LYS A 121 -12.81 -1.26 -0.52
C LYS A 121 -14.04 -1.11 0.38
N LYS A 122 -14.48 -2.14 1.07
CA LYS A 122 -15.62 -2.06 1.99
C LYS A 122 -15.37 -1.10 3.14
N ARG A 123 -14.16 -1.05 3.68
CA ARG A 123 -13.78 -0.07 4.70
C ARG A 123 -13.83 1.35 4.15
N PHE A 124 -13.32 1.57 2.95
CA PHE A 124 -13.39 2.86 2.29
C PHE A 124 -14.84 3.26 1.97
N PHE A 125 -15.71 2.30 1.61
CA PHE A 125 -17.13 2.54 1.39
C PHE A 125 -17.92 2.83 2.66
N ARG A 126 -17.65 2.15 3.78
CA ARG A 126 -18.35 2.39 5.05
C ARG A 126 -18.13 3.79 5.60
N PHE A 127 -16.96 4.36 5.40
CA PHE A 127 -16.66 5.74 5.82
C PHE A 127 -17.20 6.81 4.87
N GLY A 128 -17.57 6.45 3.67
CA GLY A 128 -18.16 7.34 2.68
C GLY A 128 -19.68 7.41 2.73
N ARG A 129 -20.31 6.59 3.56
CA ARG A 129 -21.76 6.63 3.81
C ARG A 129 -22.02 7.28 5.16
N LYS A 130 -22.19 8.55 5.15
CA LYS A 130 -23.03 9.20 6.14
C LYS A 130 -24.33 9.57 5.49
#